data_0435015ff6892577cfefb5b14ba2af2c
#
_entry.id   0435015ff6892577cfefb5b14ba2af2c
#
_cell.length_a   1.000
_cell.length_b   1.000
_cell.length_c   1.000
_cell.angle_alpha   90.00
_cell.angle_beta   90.00
_cell.angle_gamma   90.00
#
_symmetry.space_group_name_H-M   'P 1'
#
loop_
_entity.id
_entity.type
_entity.pdbx_description
1 polymer ?
#
loop_
_entity_poly.entity_id
_entity_poly.type
_entity_poly.pdbx_seq_one_letter_code
_entity_poly.pdbx_strand_id
1 'polypeptide(L)'
;MSRSIVLDMRHMRRIRQIDVASGTVTAEAGIVLEDLDRRLRRRRLSLGHDPWSRPRATLGGAIGTNGIGYAGYLRGTMGDQVLGLEVVLPDGTMVRTRPAVRSTTGLDLKRLFIGTEGTLGIITAATLRVFPVPDREEIRAFALPSFSIGLHCIEGLYNLGLVPSVMDFEQTFDGPALPWSGTGGLPRLYLGFAGSREIVGASWRLARSHLRRAGARSLPDREARSYWRTRHDIIYVHDEISPGTTRADVFLKDFIFDYVHVALPRSKILAYRHEALSILRRHRVSPIGFGIWTQPELVSLEMIRPVGKDRVEAKAAVATAVDEVIRWAQDLGGTMEYVHGVGVKLAHLMERELGSGLEVTRRVKKALDPKGVLNPGKLGL
;
A
#
# COMPACT_ATOMS: atom_id res chain seq x y z
N MET A 1 -13.83 12.71 -28.48
CA MET A 1 -14.08 11.97 -27.21
C MET A 1 -13.91 10.50 -27.52
N SER A 2 -12.93 9.82 -26.94
CA SER A 2 -12.80 8.37 -27.03
C SER A 2 -14.00 7.74 -26.32
N ARG A 3 -14.73 6.86 -27.01
CA ARG A 3 -15.81 6.10 -26.38
C ARG A 3 -15.16 5.04 -25.47
N SER A 4 -15.35 5.17 -24.15
CA SER A 4 -14.85 4.21 -23.17
C SER A 4 -16.01 3.42 -22.57
N ILE A 5 -15.79 2.12 -22.34
CA ILE A 5 -16.71 1.26 -21.60
C ILE A 5 -16.14 1.05 -20.21
N VAL A 6 -16.95 1.32 -19.18
CA VAL A 6 -16.62 1.01 -17.80
C VAL A 6 -17.21 -0.35 -17.43
N LEU A 7 -16.33 -1.30 -17.08
CA LEU A 7 -16.77 -2.62 -16.61
C LEU A 7 -16.87 -2.61 -15.09
N ASP A 8 -18.11 -2.66 -14.59
CA ASP A 8 -18.39 -2.70 -13.16
C ASP A 8 -18.39 -4.13 -12.63
N MET A 9 -17.41 -4.49 -11.81
CA MET A 9 -17.24 -5.84 -11.25
C MET A 9 -18.02 -6.06 -9.94
N ARG A 10 -18.73 -5.07 -9.38
CA ARG A 10 -19.36 -5.15 -8.05
C ARG A 10 -20.40 -6.26 -7.90
N HIS A 11 -20.96 -6.76 -9.00
CA HIS A 11 -21.90 -7.89 -8.99
C HIS A 11 -21.21 -9.25 -8.90
N MET A 12 -19.91 -9.36 -9.21
CA MET A 12 -19.12 -10.58 -9.05
C MET A 12 -18.55 -10.65 -7.63
N ARG A 13 -19.38 -10.99 -6.63
CA ARG A 13 -19.02 -10.93 -5.19
C ARG A 13 -19.26 -12.22 -4.41
N ARG A 14 -19.37 -13.34 -5.11
CA ARG A 14 -19.58 -14.64 -4.45
C ARG A 14 -18.27 -15.20 -3.91
N ILE A 15 -18.34 -15.80 -2.72
CA ILE A 15 -17.32 -16.74 -2.24
C ILE A 15 -17.70 -18.08 -2.83
N ARG A 16 -16.85 -18.62 -3.71
CA ARG A 16 -17.08 -19.89 -4.39
C ARG A 16 -16.75 -21.07 -3.46
N GLN A 17 -15.67 -20.94 -2.66
CA GLN A 17 -15.21 -21.99 -1.76
C GLN A 17 -14.41 -21.39 -0.60
N ILE A 18 -14.56 -21.96 0.59
CA ILE A 18 -13.65 -21.80 1.74
C ILE A 18 -13.19 -23.19 2.12
N ASP A 19 -11.90 -23.47 1.97
CA ASP A 19 -11.27 -24.70 2.42
C ASP A 19 -10.47 -24.42 3.69
N VAL A 20 -11.05 -24.77 4.84
CA VAL A 20 -10.44 -24.52 6.15
C VAL A 20 -9.21 -25.40 6.35
N ALA A 21 -9.23 -26.64 5.85
CA ALA A 21 -8.12 -27.58 5.99
C ALA A 21 -6.89 -27.13 5.21
N SER A 22 -7.10 -26.63 3.98
CA SER A 22 -6.03 -26.10 3.12
C SER A 22 -5.66 -24.64 3.44
N GLY A 23 -6.45 -23.93 4.28
CA GLY A 23 -6.24 -22.52 4.55
C GLY A 23 -6.39 -21.65 3.30
N THR A 24 -7.44 -21.90 2.48
CA THR A 24 -7.66 -21.17 1.23
C THR A 24 -9.10 -20.69 1.08
N VAL A 25 -9.25 -19.63 0.28
CA VAL A 25 -10.55 -19.15 -0.18
C VAL A 25 -10.51 -18.85 -1.67
N THR A 26 -11.55 -19.27 -2.39
CA THR A 26 -11.79 -18.85 -3.78
C THR A 26 -12.98 -17.91 -3.82
N ALA A 27 -12.76 -16.70 -4.30
CA ALA A 27 -13.78 -15.65 -4.35
C ALA A 27 -13.73 -14.84 -5.66
N GLU A 28 -14.85 -14.26 -6.01
CA GLU A 28 -14.99 -13.41 -7.19
C GLU A 28 -14.39 -12.03 -6.95
N ALA A 29 -13.87 -11.40 -8.02
CA ALA A 29 -13.01 -10.23 -7.97
C ALA A 29 -13.69 -8.95 -7.43
N GLY A 30 -15.02 -8.83 -7.56
CA GLY A 30 -15.77 -7.68 -7.08
C GLY A 30 -16.18 -7.73 -5.61
N ILE A 31 -15.81 -8.81 -4.87
CA ILE A 31 -16.09 -8.86 -3.43
C ILE A 31 -15.25 -7.83 -2.69
N VAL A 32 -15.88 -7.08 -1.78
CA VAL A 32 -15.20 -6.14 -0.91
C VAL A 32 -14.37 -6.92 0.13
N LEU A 33 -13.13 -6.48 0.36
CA LEU A 33 -12.18 -7.17 1.25
C LEU A 33 -12.73 -7.31 2.68
N GLU A 34 -13.42 -6.29 3.19
CA GLU A 34 -14.04 -6.35 4.51
C GLU A 34 -15.14 -7.41 4.60
N ASP A 35 -15.97 -7.54 3.56
CA ASP A 35 -17.02 -8.55 3.52
C ASP A 35 -16.43 -9.96 3.44
N LEU A 36 -15.34 -10.12 2.69
CA LEU A 36 -14.62 -11.39 2.61
C LEU A 36 -14.01 -11.75 3.97
N ASP A 37 -13.27 -10.83 4.61
CA ASP A 37 -12.65 -11.06 5.92
C ASP A 37 -13.69 -11.38 7.01
N ARG A 38 -14.83 -10.65 7.03
CA ARG A 38 -15.93 -10.89 7.97
C ARG A 38 -16.48 -12.33 7.86
N ARG A 39 -16.60 -12.86 6.64
CA ARG A 39 -17.06 -14.23 6.41
C ARG A 39 -16.01 -15.27 6.79
N LEU A 40 -14.73 -14.99 6.54
CA LEU A 40 -13.61 -15.84 6.97
C LEU A 40 -13.51 -15.94 8.49
N ARG A 41 -13.69 -14.83 9.20
CA ARG A 41 -13.64 -14.79 10.68
C ARG A 41 -14.66 -15.71 11.34
N ARG A 42 -15.82 -15.97 10.72
CA ARG A 42 -16.80 -16.98 11.19
C ARG A 42 -16.25 -18.39 11.16
N ARG A 43 -15.18 -18.63 10.40
CA ARG A 43 -14.47 -19.91 10.30
C ARG A 43 -13.11 -19.87 11.01
N ARG A 44 -12.87 -18.89 11.89
CA ARG A 44 -11.59 -18.68 12.58
C ARG A 44 -10.42 -18.43 11.62
N LEU A 45 -10.70 -17.92 10.42
CA LEU A 45 -9.74 -17.52 9.40
C LEU A 45 -9.76 -16.00 9.20
N SER A 46 -8.70 -15.43 8.62
CA SER A 46 -8.59 -14.02 8.28
C SER A 46 -7.84 -13.83 6.97
N LEU A 47 -8.12 -12.71 6.29
CA LEU A 47 -7.26 -12.25 5.19
C LEU A 47 -5.92 -11.80 5.75
N GLY A 48 -4.86 -12.00 4.98
CA GLY A 48 -3.55 -11.41 5.27
C GLY A 48 -3.41 -9.96 4.78
N HIS A 49 -4.28 -9.52 3.87
CA HIS A 49 -4.24 -8.17 3.29
C HIS A 49 -5.24 -7.26 4.01
N ASP A 50 -4.72 -6.26 4.73
CA ASP A 50 -5.50 -5.30 5.52
C ASP A 50 -5.09 -3.86 5.15
N PRO A 51 -5.46 -3.35 3.96
CA PRO A 51 -5.17 -1.97 3.56
C PRO A 51 -6.11 -1.00 4.29
N TRP A 52 -5.70 0.28 4.43
CA TRP A 52 -6.56 1.32 5.00
C TRP A 52 -7.92 1.42 4.27
N SER A 53 -7.94 1.12 2.97
CA SER A 53 -9.13 1.11 2.11
C SER A 53 -9.96 -0.18 2.18
N ARG A 54 -9.67 -1.12 3.09
CA ARG A 54 -10.37 -2.42 3.21
C ARG A 54 -11.90 -2.33 3.15
N PRO A 55 -12.56 -1.31 3.74
CA PRO A 55 -14.02 -1.21 3.68
C PRO A 55 -14.58 -0.95 2.26
N ARG A 56 -13.76 -0.53 1.32
CA ARG A 56 -14.14 -0.20 -0.07
C ARG A 56 -13.40 -1.01 -1.13
N ALA A 57 -12.15 -1.38 -0.85
CA ALA A 57 -11.32 -2.10 -1.81
C ALA A 57 -11.93 -3.45 -2.16
N THR A 58 -11.95 -3.77 -3.46
CA THR A 58 -12.36 -5.07 -3.96
C THR A 58 -11.16 -5.99 -4.13
N LEU A 59 -11.40 -7.29 -4.12
CA LEU A 59 -10.38 -8.31 -4.30
C LEU A 59 -9.60 -8.12 -5.61
N GLY A 60 -10.31 -7.94 -6.73
CA GLY A 60 -9.67 -7.73 -8.04
C GLY A 60 -8.87 -6.44 -8.12
N GLY A 61 -9.35 -5.35 -7.49
CA GLY A 61 -8.63 -4.09 -7.40
C GLY A 61 -7.34 -4.23 -6.62
N ALA A 62 -7.38 -4.87 -5.44
CA ALA A 62 -6.18 -5.10 -4.61
C ALA A 62 -5.14 -5.99 -5.32
N ILE A 63 -5.57 -7.01 -6.07
CA ILE A 63 -4.66 -7.84 -6.88
C ILE A 63 -4.10 -7.03 -8.05
N GLY A 64 -4.96 -6.23 -8.71
CA GLY A 64 -4.57 -5.40 -9.86
C GLY A 64 -3.50 -4.37 -9.53
N THR A 65 -3.48 -3.82 -8.34
CA THR A 65 -2.43 -2.90 -7.87
C THR A 65 -1.28 -3.61 -7.15
N ASN A 66 -1.43 -4.88 -6.78
CA ASN A 66 -0.51 -5.61 -5.91
C ASN A 66 -0.23 -4.87 -4.59
N GLY A 67 -1.27 -4.25 -4.03
CA GLY A 67 -1.15 -3.39 -2.87
C GLY A 67 -0.63 -4.11 -1.62
N ILE A 68 -0.09 -3.33 -0.69
CA ILE A 68 0.31 -3.80 0.64
C ILE A 68 -0.68 -3.26 1.69
N GLY A 69 -0.80 -3.92 2.83
CA GLY A 69 -1.67 -3.51 3.94
C GLY A 69 -0.92 -3.51 5.27
N TYR A 70 -1.58 -3.16 6.38
CA TYR A 70 -0.98 -3.09 7.72
C TYR A 70 -0.22 -4.35 8.14
N ALA A 71 -0.69 -5.52 7.71
CA ALA A 71 -0.03 -6.80 7.98
C ALA A 71 1.08 -7.15 6.95
N GLY A 72 1.49 -6.20 6.12
CA GLY A 72 2.41 -6.43 5.01
C GLY A 72 3.77 -6.97 5.41
N TYR A 73 4.28 -6.60 6.59
CA TYR A 73 5.51 -7.17 7.11
C TYR A 73 5.40 -8.69 7.35
N LEU A 74 4.29 -9.12 7.94
CA LEU A 74 4.03 -10.52 8.29
C LEU A 74 3.52 -11.34 7.10
N ARG A 75 2.76 -10.73 6.17
CA ARG A 75 1.97 -11.43 5.16
C ARG A 75 2.35 -11.10 3.71
N GLY A 76 3.21 -10.11 3.49
CA GLY A 76 3.57 -9.63 2.16
C GLY A 76 2.49 -8.77 1.51
N THR A 77 2.62 -8.59 0.21
CA THR A 77 1.65 -7.89 -0.64
C THR A 77 0.40 -8.72 -0.89
N MET A 78 -0.61 -8.14 -1.52
CA MET A 78 -1.78 -8.89 -1.98
C MET A 78 -1.39 -10.04 -2.90
N GLY A 79 -0.45 -9.81 -3.82
CA GLY A 79 0.02 -10.82 -4.78
C GLY A 79 0.74 -12.00 -4.13
N ASP A 80 1.37 -11.83 -2.97
CA ASP A 80 2.02 -12.93 -2.23
C ASP A 80 1.01 -13.90 -1.62
N GLN A 81 -0.23 -13.46 -1.47
CA GLN A 81 -1.33 -14.26 -0.94
C GLN A 81 -2.12 -14.97 -2.06
N VAL A 82 -1.94 -14.56 -3.33
CA VAL A 82 -2.63 -15.16 -4.48
C VAL A 82 -2.00 -16.52 -4.83
N LEU A 83 -2.81 -17.57 -4.76
CA LEU A 83 -2.44 -18.92 -5.16
C LEU A 83 -2.83 -19.22 -6.59
N GLY A 84 -3.95 -18.68 -7.07
CA GLY A 84 -4.44 -18.87 -8.44
C GLY A 84 -5.39 -17.75 -8.86
N LEU A 85 -5.52 -17.58 -10.18
CA LEU A 85 -6.37 -16.57 -10.81
C LEU A 85 -7.26 -17.16 -11.90
N GLU A 86 -8.42 -16.54 -12.06
CA GLU A 86 -9.25 -16.64 -13.26
C GLU A 86 -9.26 -15.25 -13.92
N VAL A 87 -8.85 -15.19 -15.18
CA VAL A 87 -8.67 -13.95 -15.93
C VAL A 87 -9.30 -14.07 -17.30
N VAL A 88 -10.03 -13.06 -17.73
CA VAL A 88 -10.56 -12.94 -19.11
C VAL A 88 -9.66 -12.02 -19.91
N LEU A 89 -9.14 -12.51 -21.03
CA LEU A 89 -8.33 -11.76 -21.99
C LEU A 89 -9.23 -10.91 -22.92
N PRO A 90 -8.65 -9.92 -23.65
CA PRO A 90 -9.44 -9.05 -24.55
C PRO A 90 -10.19 -9.76 -25.67
N ASP A 91 -9.74 -10.93 -26.08
CA ASP A 91 -10.39 -11.78 -27.09
C ASP A 91 -11.51 -12.67 -26.51
N GLY A 92 -11.77 -12.58 -25.20
CA GLY A 92 -12.74 -13.41 -24.48
C GLY A 92 -12.18 -14.75 -23.98
N THR A 93 -10.93 -15.07 -24.26
CA THR A 93 -10.28 -16.29 -23.75
C THR A 93 -10.19 -16.25 -22.21
N MET A 94 -10.66 -17.31 -21.56
CA MET A 94 -10.58 -17.45 -20.12
C MET A 94 -9.36 -18.27 -19.71
N VAL A 95 -8.44 -17.63 -18.99
CA VAL A 95 -7.24 -18.26 -18.41
C VAL A 95 -7.51 -18.61 -16.95
N ARG A 96 -7.25 -19.85 -16.56
CA ARG A 96 -7.29 -20.30 -15.16
C ARG A 96 -5.94 -20.87 -14.78
N THR A 97 -5.32 -20.27 -13.79
CA THR A 97 -4.08 -20.81 -13.22
C THR A 97 -4.41 -21.79 -12.08
N ARG A 98 -3.65 -22.87 -11.96
CA ARG A 98 -3.83 -23.82 -10.85
C ARG A 98 -3.45 -23.15 -9.52
N PRO A 99 -4.30 -23.24 -8.48
CA PRO A 99 -3.94 -22.72 -7.17
C PRO A 99 -2.77 -23.52 -6.58
N ALA A 100 -1.61 -22.89 -6.50
CA ALA A 100 -0.42 -23.50 -5.94
C ALA A 100 0.43 -22.47 -5.19
N VAL A 101 1.02 -22.90 -4.08
CA VAL A 101 1.96 -22.05 -3.29
C VAL A 101 3.20 -21.75 -4.13
N ARG A 102 3.71 -22.76 -4.84
CA ARG A 102 4.83 -22.67 -5.77
C ARG A 102 4.63 -23.67 -6.90
N SER A 103 5.10 -23.33 -8.09
CA SER A 103 5.13 -24.22 -9.25
C SER A 103 6.44 -24.01 -9.99
N THR A 104 7.03 -25.09 -10.47
CA THR A 104 8.22 -25.10 -11.33
C THR A 104 7.91 -25.65 -12.71
N THR A 105 6.62 -25.69 -13.08
CA THR A 105 6.13 -26.26 -14.36
C THR A 105 6.01 -25.18 -15.44
N GLY A 106 7.01 -24.31 -15.58
CA GLY A 106 7.05 -23.21 -16.55
C GLY A 106 6.80 -21.84 -15.91
N LEU A 107 6.30 -20.90 -16.70
CA LEU A 107 6.03 -19.53 -16.24
C LEU A 107 4.92 -19.53 -15.20
N ASP A 108 5.12 -18.76 -14.13
CA ASP A 108 4.07 -18.49 -13.15
C ASP A 108 3.07 -17.45 -13.69
N LEU A 109 2.12 -17.94 -14.50
CA LEU A 109 1.17 -17.09 -15.23
C LEU A 109 0.35 -16.15 -14.32
N LYS A 110 0.10 -16.52 -13.06
CA LYS A 110 -0.62 -15.59 -12.18
C LYS A 110 0.15 -14.29 -11.96
N ARG A 111 1.50 -14.35 -11.91
CA ARG A 111 2.36 -13.17 -11.76
C ARG A 111 2.28 -12.21 -12.96
N LEU A 112 1.88 -12.72 -14.13
CA LEU A 112 1.67 -11.88 -15.32
C LEU A 112 0.50 -10.91 -15.16
N PHE A 113 -0.48 -11.18 -14.28
CA PHE A 113 -1.69 -10.38 -14.12
C PHE A 113 -1.74 -9.58 -12.81
N ILE A 114 -0.86 -9.91 -11.85
CA ILE A 114 -0.77 -9.20 -10.55
C ILE A 114 -0.03 -7.87 -10.76
N GLY A 115 -0.58 -6.77 -10.24
CA GLY A 115 0.04 -5.44 -10.34
C GLY A 115 -0.07 -4.78 -11.71
N THR A 116 -0.88 -5.33 -12.61
CA THR A 116 -1.02 -4.82 -13.99
C THR A 116 -2.13 -3.79 -14.16
N GLU A 117 -2.84 -3.47 -13.11
CA GLU A 117 -3.95 -2.51 -13.12
C GLU A 117 -4.99 -2.77 -14.21
N GLY A 118 -5.20 -4.05 -14.56
CA GLY A 118 -6.15 -4.48 -15.58
C GLY A 118 -5.73 -4.19 -17.03
N THR A 119 -4.46 -3.91 -17.29
CA THR A 119 -3.95 -3.65 -18.64
C THR A 119 -3.76 -4.91 -19.47
N LEU A 120 -3.59 -6.08 -18.84
CA LEU A 120 -3.31 -7.36 -19.53
C LEU A 120 -4.48 -8.34 -19.51
N GLY A 121 -5.49 -8.10 -18.68
CA GLY A 121 -6.65 -8.97 -18.54
C GLY A 121 -7.57 -8.51 -17.40
N ILE A 122 -8.78 -9.05 -17.38
CA ILE A 122 -9.81 -8.76 -16.38
C ILE A 122 -9.83 -9.92 -15.39
N ILE A 123 -9.40 -9.69 -14.16
CA ILE A 123 -9.47 -10.69 -13.08
C ILE A 123 -10.93 -10.87 -12.68
N THR A 124 -11.46 -12.09 -12.78
CA THR A 124 -12.84 -12.42 -12.43
C THR A 124 -12.97 -13.18 -11.13
N ALA A 125 -11.95 -13.98 -10.77
CA ALA A 125 -11.86 -14.65 -9.48
C ALA A 125 -10.42 -14.93 -9.08
N ALA A 126 -10.20 -15.13 -7.78
CA ALA A 126 -8.90 -15.53 -7.26
C ALA A 126 -9.05 -16.58 -6.14
N THR A 127 -8.07 -17.47 -6.07
CA THR A 127 -7.83 -18.32 -4.90
C THR A 127 -6.71 -17.72 -4.08
N LEU A 128 -6.99 -17.45 -2.81
CA LEU A 128 -6.06 -16.83 -1.86
C LEU A 128 -5.67 -17.81 -0.77
N ARG A 129 -4.46 -17.63 -0.24
CA ARG A 129 -4.11 -18.12 1.08
C ARG A 129 -4.83 -17.26 2.13
N VAL A 130 -5.38 -17.92 3.15
CA VAL A 130 -5.93 -17.27 4.34
C VAL A 130 -5.25 -17.83 5.59
N PHE A 131 -5.38 -17.13 6.70
CA PHE A 131 -4.59 -17.39 7.90
C PHE A 131 -5.50 -17.63 9.09
N PRO A 132 -5.12 -18.50 10.04
CA PRO A 132 -5.84 -18.59 11.32
C PRO A 132 -5.89 -17.22 12.01
N VAL A 133 -7.01 -16.92 12.64
CA VAL A 133 -7.09 -15.78 13.57
C VAL A 133 -6.12 -16.04 14.72
N PRO A 134 -5.20 -15.12 15.03
CA PRO A 134 -4.20 -15.33 16.06
C PRO A 134 -4.83 -15.43 17.46
N ASP A 135 -4.23 -16.22 18.34
CA ASP A 135 -4.69 -16.34 19.75
C ASP A 135 -4.46 -15.04 20.52
N ARG A 136 -3.41 -14.30 20.15
CA ARG A 136 -3.08 -13.00 20.71
C ARG A 136 -2.59 -12.05 19.63
N GLU A 137 -3.08 -10.83 19.67
CA GLU A 137 -2.55 -9.69 18.96
C GLU A 137 -2.36 -8.56 19.97
N GLU A 138 -1.19 -7.96 19.99
CA GLU A 138 -0.87 -6.87 20.92
C GLU A 138 -0.12 -5.77 20.17
N ILE A 139 -0.68 -4.56 20.20
CA ILE A 139 -0.10 -3.37 19.55
C ILE A 139 0.21 -2.35 20.63
N ARG A 140 1.38 -1.70 20.53
CA ARG A 140 1.83 -0.64 21.44
C ARG A 140 2.36 0.54 20.66
N ALA A 141 2.28 1.72 21.27
CA ALA A 141 2.76 2.97 20.71
C ALA A 141 3.97 3.48 21.50
N PHE A 142 4.92 4.05 20.77
CA PHE A 142 6.15 4.63 21.34
C PHE A 142 6.45 5.97 20.68
N ALA A 143 6.97 6.92 21.46
CA ALA A 143 7.60 8.12 20.94
C ALA A 143 9.11 7.91 20.88
N LEU A 144 9.75 8.31 19.77
CA LEU A 144 11.18 8.21 19.54
C LEU A 144 11.82 9.61 19.60
N PRO A 145 13.09 9.72 20.06
CA PRO A 145 13.75 11.03 20.19
C PRO A 145 13.90 11.80 18.87
N SER A 146 14.11 11.09 17.76
CA SER A 146 14.20 11.67 16.42
C SER A 146 13.85 10.63 15.36
N PHE A 147 13.60 11.09 14.12
CA PHE A 147 13.36 10.19 12.99
C PHE A 147 14.56 9.27 12.73
N SER A 148 15.79 9.79 12.77
CA SER A 148 16.99 8.99 12.57
C SER A 148 17.13 7.87 13.60
N ILE A 149 16.94 8.18 14.89
CA ILE A 149 16.96 7.18 15.96
C ILE A 149 15.86 6.14 15.75
N GLY A 150 14.66 6.57 15.35
CA GLY A 150 13.55 5.67 15.06
C GLY A 150 13.86 4.72 13.90
N LEU A 151 14.42 5.23 12.80
CA LEU A 151 14.84 4.40 11.68
C LEU A 151 15.86 3.33 12.10
N HIS A 152 16.93 3.71 12.81
CA HIS A 152 17.92 2.74 13.31
C HIS A 152 17.29 1.75 14.30
N CYS A 153 16.31 2.19 15.09
CA CYS A 153 15.57 1.28 15.96
C CYS A 153 14.78 0.23 15.15
N ILE A 154 14.10 0.63 14.09
CA ILE A 154 13.36 -0.29 13.20
C ILE A 154 14.32 -1.27 12.52
N GLU A 155 15.46 -0.80 12.00
CA GLU A 155 16.51 -1.63 11.43
C GLU A 155 17.04 -2.66 12.43
N GLY A 156 17.21 -2.25 13.68
CA GLY A 156 17.62 -3.15 14.76
C GLY A 156 16.55 -4.21 15.08
N LEU A 157 15.27 -3.86 15.07
CA LEU A 157 14.18 -4.84 15.22
C LEU A 157 14.19 -5.86 14.08
N TYR A 158 14.39 -5.39 12.84
CA TYR A 158 14.54 -6.25 11.67
C TYR A 158 15.74 -7.21 11.82
N ASN A 159 16.91 -6.69 12.21
CA ASN A 159 18.14 -7.48 12.38
C ASN A 159 18.05 -8.51 13.52
N LEU A 160 17.16 -8.29 14.50
CA LEU A 160 16.82 -9.27 15.54
C LEU A 160 15.94 -10.41 15.01
N GLY A 161 15.53 -10.39 13.75
CA GLY A 161 14.61 -11.37 13.15
C GLY A 161 13.18 -11.26 13.67
N LEU A 162 12.81 -10.13 14.26
CA LEU A 162 11.42 -9.90 14.69
C LEU A 162 10.51 -9.67 13.48
N VAL A 163 9.34 -10.31 13.49
CA VAL A 163 8.34 -10.20 12.43
C VAL A 163 7.07 -9.57 13.03
N PRO A 164 6.96 -8.24 12.99
CA PRO A 164 5.79 -7.55 13.50
C PRO A 164 4.54 -7.81 12.63
N SER A 165 3.37 -7.86 13.27
CA SER A 165 2.07 -7.85 12.59
C SER A 165 1.65 -6.45 12.17
N VAL A 166 2.18 -5.44 12.85
CA VAL A 166 2.02 -4.00 12.54
C VAL A 166 3.34 -3.32 12.79
N MET A 167 3.81 -2.54 11.85
CA MET A 167 4.90 -1.58 12.00
C MET A 167 4.54 -0.33 11.21
N ASP A 168 4.32 0.75 11.92
CA ASP A 168 4.03 2.06 11.36
C ASP A 168 4.80 3.10 12.17
N PHE A 169 5.73 3.75 11.51
CA PHE A 169 6.61 4.75 12.13
C PHE A 169 6.50 6.05 11.35
N GLU A 170 6.03 7.10 12.01
CA GLU A 170 5.77 8.37 11.37
C GLU A 170 6.26 9.55 12.22
N GLN A 171 6.76 10.56 11.53
CA GLN A 171 6.91 11.91 12.02
C GLN A 171 5.92 12.83 11.32
N THR A 172 5.00 13.39 12.08
CA THR A 172 4.12 14.46 11.60
C THR A 172 4.82 15.82 11.72
N PHE A 173 4.44 16.75 10.85
CA PHE A 173 4.96 18.12 10.83
C PHE A 173 3.83 19.09 11.20
N ASP A 174 4.22 20.28 11.69
CA ASP A 174 3.27 21.36 11.90
C ASP A 174 2.69 21.81 10.55
N GLY A 175 1.38 21.84 10.47
CA GLY A 175 0.65 22.16 9.24
C GLY A 175 -0.82 22.45 9.52
N PRO A 176 -1.62 22.64 8.46
CA PRO A 176 -3.06 22.80 8.63
C PRO A 176 -3.65 21.57 9.32
N ALA A 177 -4.58 21.79 10.24
CA ALA A 177 -5.31 20.72 10.89
C ALA A 177 -6.15 19.95 9.85
N LEU A 178 -5.72 18.75 9.52
CA LEU A 178 -6.49 17.83 8.70
C LEU A 178 -7.12 16.75 9.59
N PRO A 179 -8.25 16.17 9.21
CA PRO A 179 -8.92 15.16 10.03
C PRO A 179 -8.04 13.94 10.39
N TRP A 180 -6.98 13.72 9.61
CA TRP A 180 -6.05 12.58 9.76
C TRP A 180 -4.62 13.01 10.13
N SER A 181 -4.27 14.30 10.07
CA SER A 181 -2.93 14.77 10.44
C SER A 181 -2.82 14.93 11.95
N GLY A 182 -1.71 14.44 12.51
CA GLY A 182 -1.33 14.76 13.87
C GLY A 182 -0.83 16.20 13.98
N THR A 183 -0.79 16.72 15.19
CA THR A 183 0.02 17.91 15.51
C THR A 183 1.49 17.52 15.48
N GLY A 184 2.35 18.38 14.93
CA GLY A 184 3.80 18.14 14.89
C GLY A 184 4.35 17.72 16.25
N GLY A 185 5.36 16.87 16.26
CA GLY A 185 5.88 16.34 17.50
C GLY A 185 6.98 15.28 17.29
N LEU A 186 7.28 14.56 18.38
CA LEU A 186 8.22 13.44 18.33
C LEU A 186 7.67 12.35 17.40
N PRO A 187 8.56 11.70 16.61
CA PRO A 187 8.16 10.57 15.79
C PRO A 187 7.50 9.46 16.62
N ARG A 188 6.48 8.84 16.08
CA ARG A 188 5.71 7.77 16.73
C ARG A 188 5.91 6.44 16.01
N LEU A 189 6.05 5.37 16.78
CA LEU A 189 6.10 4.01 16.29
C LEU A 189 4.92 3.23 16.87
N TYR A 190 4.07 2.71 16.00
CA TYR A 190 3.08 1.70 16.32
C TYR A 190 3.64 0.34 15.95
N LEU A 191 3.86 -0.51 16.94
CA LEU A 191 4.45 -1.82 16.79
C LEU A 191 3.51 -2.87 17.34
N GLY A 192 3.26 -3.93 16.57
CA GLY A 192 2.38 -5.02 16.97
C GLY A 192 2.98 -6.39 16.69
N PHE A 193 2.61 -7.37 17.50
CA PHE A 193 2.91 -8.78 17.26
C PHE A 193 1.64 -9.60 17.40
N ALA A 194 1.49 -10.63 16.55
CA ALA A 194 0.34 -11.53 16.51
C ALA A 194 0.81 -12.98 16.37
N GLY A 195 0.13 -13.91 17.04
CA GLY A 195 0.44 -15.33 17.02
C GLY A 195 0.01 -16.05 18.29
N SER A 196 0.74 -17.10 18.70
CA SER A 196 0.55 -17.72 20.01
C SER A 196 1.00 -16.77 21.13
N ARG A 197 0.53 -17.01 22.35
CA ARG A 197 0.90 -16.20 23.52
C ARG A 197 2.41 -16.18 23.76
N GLU A 198 3.06 -17.33 23.53
CA GLU A 198 4.52 -17.52 23.72
C GLU A 198 5.30 -16.68 22.74
N ILE A 199 4.95 -16.74 21.43
CA ILE A 199 5.60 -15.97 20.37
C ILE A 199 5.44 -14.46 20.65
N VAL A 200 4.21 -14.00 20.90
CA VAL A 200 3.95 -12.59 21.21
C VAL A 200 4.71 -12.13 22.43
N GLY A 201 4.75 -12.97 23.51
CA GLY A 201 5.50 -12.66 24.73
C GLY A 201 7.02 -12.57 24.50
N ALA A 202 7.60 -13.50 23.75
CA ALA A 202 9.02 -13.49 23.40
C ALA A 202 9.40 -12.29 22.54
N SER A 203 8.60 -12.01 21.49
CA SER A 203 8.80 -10.86 20.59
C SER A 203 8.78 -9.55 21.39
N TRP A 204 7.85 -9.38 22.31
CA TRP A 204 7.78 -8.18 23.15
C TRP A 204 8.93 -8.05 24.12
N ARG A 205 9.46 -9.13 24.69
CA ARG A 205 10.65 -9.07 25.57
C ARG A 205 11.85 -8.52 24.80
N LEU A 206 12.11 -9.04 23.59
CA LEU A 206 13.21 -8.59 22.74
C LEU A 206 13.01 -7.14 22.27
N ALA A 207 11.84 -6.84 21.73
CA ALA A 207 11.52 -5.51 21.23
C ALA A 207 11.63 -4.44 22.31
N ARG A 208 11.11 -4.65 23.52
CA ARG A 208 11.18 -3.68 24.62
C ARG A 208 12.60 -3.39 25.06
N SER A 209 13.46 -4.42 25.12
CA SER A 209 14.86 -4.22 25.46
C SER A 209 15.55 -3.33 24.43
N HIS A 210 15.28 -3.57 23.14
CA HIS A 210 15.84 -2.81 22.03
C HIS A 210 15.31 -1.38 22.00
N LEU A 211 14.00 -1.19 22.11
CA LEU A 211 13.34 0.12 22.16
C LEU A 211 13.85 1.00 23.29
N ARG A 212 14.04 0.43 24.50
CA ARG A 212 14.61 1.19 25.65
C ARG A 212 16.02 1.69 25.36
N ARG A 213 16.86 0.86 24.73
CA ARG A 213 18.23 1.28 24.35
C ARG A 213 18.22 2.42 23.34
N ALA A 214 17.22 2.47 22.47
CA ALA A 214 17.01 3.56 21.52
C ALA A 214 16.38 4.82 22.15
N GLY A 215 16.14 4.84 23.46
CA GLY A 215 15.49 5.96 24.14
C GLY A 215 14.00 6.11 23.83
N ALA A 216 13.36 5.05 23.33
CA ALA A 216 11.92 5.07 23.05
C ALA A 216 11.11 5.19 24.33
N ARG A 217 10.17 6.11 24.37
CA ARG A 217 9.22 6.31 25.46
C ARG A 217 7.88 5.65 25.12
N SER A 218 7.42 4.74 25.96
CA SER A 218 6.09 4.13 25.79
C SER A 218 5.01 5.20 25.91
N LEU A 219 4.05 5.17 25.00
CA LEU A 219 2.85 5.99 25.05
C LEU A 219 1.72 5.21 25.75
N PRO A 220 0.68 5.91 26.26
CA PRO A 220 -0.47 5.26 26.86
C PRO A 220 -1.14 4.25 25.93
N ASP A 221 -1.62 3.12 26.45
CA ASP A 221 -2.28 2.08 25.66
C ASP A 221 -3.48 2.59 24.84
N ARG A 222 -4.13 3.67 25.27
CA ARG A 222 -5.21 4.31 24.51
C ARG A 222 -4.76 4.80 23.13
N GLU A 223 -3.51 5.22 22.97
CA GLU A 223 -2.94 5.65 21.68
C GLU A 223 -2.93 4.50 20.67
N ALA A 224 -2.34 3.36 21.05
CA ALA A 224 -2.29 2.17 20.20
C ALA A 224 -3.70 1.63 19.90
N ARG A 225 -4.60 1.61 20.91
CA ARG A 225 -5.98 1.17 20.71
C ARG A 225 -6.76 2.12 19.78
N SER A 226 -6.59 3.42 19.92
CA SER A 226 -7.23 4.41 19.05
C SER A 226 -6.75 4.23 17.62
N TYR A 227 -5.42 4.26 17.41
CA TYR A 227 -4.79 4.05 16.10
C TYR A 227 -5.34 2.80 15.41
N TRP A 228 -5.33 1.65 16.09
CA TRP A 228 -5.75 0.39 15.49
C TRP A 228 -7.25 0.34 15.18
N ARG A 229 -8.07 0.92 16.04
CA ARG A 229 -9.53 0.96 15.85
C ARG A 229 -9.92 1.85 14.68
N THR A 230 -9.28 3.00 14.52
CA THR A 230 -9.65 4.03 13.55
C THR A 230 -8.84 3.97 12.25
N ARG A 231 -7.95 2.97 12.08
CA ARG A 231 -7.05 2.87 10.93
C ARG A 231 -7.74 2.85 9.55
N HIS A 232 -9.02 2.54 9.51
CA HIS A 232 -9.83 2.52 8.29
C HIS A 232 -10.75 3.74 8.15
N ASP A 233 -10.84 4.61 9.16
CA ASP A 233 -11.82 5.71 9.17
C ASP A 233 -11.54 6.76 8.10
N ILE A 234 -10.28 6.89 7.69
CA ILE A 234 -9.85 7.81 6.62
C ILE A 234 -10.65 7.59 5.32
N ILE A 235 -11.10 6.35 5.03
CA ILE A 235 -11.86 6.08 3.80
C ILE A 235 -13.23 6.74 3.81
N TYR A 236 -13.85 6.87 4.99
CA TYR A 236 -15.14 7.54 5.13
C TYR A 236 -15.00 9.04 5.03
N VAL A 237 -13.94 9.61 5.63
CA VAL A 237 -13.59 11.02 5.46
C VAL A 237 -13.34 11.35 3.99
N HIS A 238 -12.66 10.44 3.27
CA HIS A 238 -12.43 10.59 1.83
C HIS A 238 -13.75 10.65 1.04
N ASP A 239 -14.72 9.80 1.34
CA ASP A 239 -16.01 9.78 0.67
C ASP A 239 -16.82 11.08 0.93
N GLU A 240 -16.75 11.63 2.14
CA GLU A 240 -17.43 12.86 2.50
C GLU A 240 -16.84 14.09 1.81
N ILE A 241 -15.52 14.15 1.66
CA ILE A 241 -14.81 15.29 1.08
C ILE A 241 -14.83 15.24 -0.46
N SER A 242 -14.87 14.03 -1.04
CA SER A 242 -14.64 13.84 -2.47
C SER A 242 -15.54 12.79 -3.11
N PRO A 243 -16.86 12.93 -3.03
CA PRO A 243 -17.75 11.96 -3.62
C PRO A 243 -17.55 11.88 -5.13
N GLY A 244 -17.07 10.74 -5.62
CA GLY A 244 -16.95 10.43 -7.05
C GLY A 244 -15.78 11.09 -7.78
N THR A 245 -14.82 11.70 -7.07
CA THR A 245 -13.65 12.35 -7.68
C THR A 245 -12.45 11.40 -7.78
N THR A 246 -11.55 11.71 -8.72
CA THR A 246 -10.27 11.03 -8.83
C THR A 246 -9.26 11.60 -7.82
N ARG A 247 -8.25 10.81 -7.48
CA ARG A 247 -7.20 11.10 -6.48
C ARG A 247 -6.57 12.49 -6.55
N ALA A 248 -6.51 13.12 -7.71
CA ALA A 248 -5.78 14.39 -7.90
C ALA A 248 -6.62 15.66 -7.66
N ASP A 249 -7.94 15.56 -7.67
CA ASP A 249 -8.84 16.72 -7.49
C ASP A 249 -9.51 16.73 -6.12
N VAL A 250 -9.09 15.81 -5.32
CA VAL A 250 -9.63 15.50 -4.06
C VAL A 250 -9.19 16.53 -3.07
N PHE A 251 -10.04 16.91 -2.29
CA PHE A 251 -9.78 16.98 -0.91
C PHE A 251 -10.08 18.29 -0.25
N LEU A 252 -9.69 19.35 -0.67
CA LEU A 252 -9.82 20.47 0.24
C LEU A 252 -10.11 21.71 -0.59
N LYS A 253 -11.19 22.40 -0.23
CA LYS A 253 -11.51 23.67 -0.87
C LYS A 253 -10.29 24.60 -0.89
N ASP A 254 -9.50 24.57 0.18
CA ASP A 254 -8.42 25.53 0.43
C ASP A 254 -7.01 24.98 0.24
N PHE A 255 -6.86 23.69 -0.07
CA PHE A 255 -5.56 23.01 -0.16
C PHE A 255 -5.49 22.02 -1.33
N ILE A 256 -4.28 21.80 -1.85
CA ILE A 256 -3.92 20.66 -2.67
C ILE A 256 -3.14 19.69 -1.79
N PHE A 257 -3.61 18.46 -1.70
CA PHE A 257 -2.97 17.37 -0.96
C PHE A 257 -2.43 16.32 -1.94
N ASP A 258 -1.28 15.77 -1.65
CA ASP A 258 -0.75 14.59 -2.34
C ASP A 258 0.16 13.77 -1.42
N TYR A 259 0.51 12.57 -1.87
CA TYR A 259 1.40 11.68 -1.17
C TYR A 259 2.23 10.84 -2.15
N VAL A 260 3.38 10.38 -1.67
CA VAL A 260 4.35 9.56 -2.39
C VAL A 260 4.70 8.36 -1.52
N HIS A 261 4.71 7.17 -2.12
CA HIS A 261 5.08 5.92 -1.47
C HIS A 261 6.19 5.26 -2.27
N VAL A 262 7.42 5.33 -1.78
CA VAL A 262 8.61 4.81 -2.47
C VAL A 262 9.27 3.71 -1.66
N ALA A 263 9.82 2.70 -2.34
CA ALA A 263 10.69 1.74 -1.68
C ALA A 263 12.16 2.13 -1.94
N LEU A 264 12.98 2.13 -0.89
CA LEU A 264 14.36 2.60 -0.93
C LEU A 264 15.32 1.60 -0.27
N PRO A 265 16.58 1.49 -0.74
CA PRO A 265 17.63 0.89 0.08
C PRO A 265 17.70 1.60 1.44
N ARG A 266 17.71 0.84 2.54
CA ARG A 266 17.70 1.40 3.93
C ARG A 266 18.75 2.48 4.15
N SER A 267 19.95 2.27 3.64
CA SER A 267 21.06 3.23 3.76
C SER A 267 20.83 4.57 3.06
N LYS A 268 19.80 4.67 2.22
CA LYS A 268 19.47 5.88 1.44
C LYS A 268 18.31 6.68 2.03
N ILE A 269 17.58 6.16 3.01
CA ILE A 269 16.34 6.77 3.52
C ILE A 269 16.59 8.15 4.15
N LEU A 270 17.67 8.34 4.93
CA LEU A 270 17.95 9.64 5.55
C LEU A 270 18.35 10.69 4.49
N ALA A 271 19.15 10.29 3.49
CA ALA A 271 19.50 11.17 2.39
C ALA A 271 18.27 11.53 1.54
N TYR A 272 17.43 10.54 1.24
CA TYR A 272 16.15 10.77 0.57
C TYR A 272 15.28 11.77 1.32
N ARG A 273 15.07 11.54 2.63
CA ARG A 273 14.27 12.42 3.48
C ARG A 273 14.78 13.86 3.45
N HIS A 274 16.08 14.05 3.60
CA HIS A 274 16.69 15.38 3.60
C HIS A 274 16.38 16.15 2.31
N GLU A 275 16.64 15.55 1.16
CA GLU A 275 16.43 16.21 -0.13
C GLU A 275 14.94 16.32 -0.48
N ALA A 276 14.11 15.30 -0.18
CA ALA A 276 12.66 15.38 -0.41
C ALA A 276 12.04 16.58 0.33
N LEU A 277 12.41 16.80 1.60
CA LEU A 277 11.96 17.98 2.34
C LEU A 277 12.51 19.29 1.76
N SER A 278 13.70 19.29 1.16
CA SER A 278 14.27 20.44 0.44
C SER A 278 13.50 20.74 -0.84
N ILE A 279 13.19 19.70 -1.61
CA ILE A 279 12.36 19.80 -2.84
C ILE A 279 11.00 20.44 -2.51
N LEU A 280 10.31 19.92 -1.49
CA LEU A 280 9.01 20.47 -1.08
C LEU A 280 9.11 21.97 -0.76
N ARG A 281 10.13 22.40 0.00
CA ARG A 281 10.35 23.81 0.33
C ARG A 281 10.54 24.68 -0.91
N ARG A 282 11.32 24.22 -1.92
CA ARG A 282 11.53 24.95 -3.18
C ARG A 282 10.22 25.22 -3.93
N HIS A 283 9.28 24.27 -3.87
CA HIS A 283 7.95 24.38 -4.49
C HIS A 283 6.88 25.00 -3.59
N ARG A 284 7.23 25.46 -2.38
CA ARG A 284 6.29 26.00 -1.39
C ARG A 284 5.20 24.98 -1.05
N VAL A 285 5.59 23.72 -0.98
CA VAL A 285 4.75 22.60 -0.52
C VAL A 285 5.19 22.22 0.88
N SER A 286 4.25 22.04 1.80
CA SER A 286 4.54 21.67 3.18
C SER A 286 4.42 20.15 3.36
N PRO A 287 5.40 19.48 4.01
CA PRO A 287 5.20 18.12 4.46
C PRO A 287 4.19 18.11 5.61
N ILE A 288 3.39 17.05 5.70
CA ILE A 288 2.50 16.79 6.84
C ILE A 288 2.84 15.48 7.54
N GLY A 289 3.38 14.49 6.82
CA GLY A 289 3.84 13.22 7.35
C GLY A 289 5.06 12.71 6.60
N PHE A 290 6.00 12.09 7.30
CA PHE A 290 7.09 11.29 6.71
C PHE A 290 7.26 10.05 7.55
N GLY A 291 7.12 8.87 6.94
CA GLY A 291 7.08 7.63 7.69
C GLY A 291 7.70 6.43 6.99
N ILE A 292 7.81 5.35 7.78
CA ILE A 292 8.16 3.99 7.35
C ILE A 292 6.95 3.13 7.64
N TRP A 293 6.43 2.47 6.63
CA TRP A 293 5.21 1.68 6.77
C TRP A 293 5.45 0.22 6.38
N THR A 294 5.10 -0.67 7.29
CA THR A 294 5.23 -2.14 7.19
C THR A 294 6.68 -2.64 7.20
N GLN A 295 7.53 -2.29 6.25
CA GLN A 295 8.92 -2.75 6.15
C GLN A 295 9.90 -1.57 6.21
N PRO A 296 11.15 -1.78 6.67
CA PRO A 296 12.11 -0.68 6.83
C PRO A 296 12.43 0.10 5.55
N GLU A 297 12.25 -0.53 4.40
CA GLU A 297 12.53 0.03 3.07
C GLU A 297 11.37 0.88 2.51
N LEU A 298 10.17 0.79 3.10
CA LEU A 298 8.95 1.37 2.55
C LEU A 298 8.66 2.73 3.17
N VAL A 299 8.85 3.77 2.40
CA VAL A 299 8.79 5.17 2.82
C VAL A 299 7.52 5.84 2.31
N SER A 300 6.84 6.55 3.19
CA SER A 300 5.69 7.40 2.87
C SER A 300 6.02 8.87 3.13
N LEU A 301 5.61 9.75 2.24
CA LEU A 301 5.68 11.20 2.39
C LEU A 301 4.33 11.81 2.00
N GLU A 302 3.70 12.46 2.93
CA GLU A 302 2.47 13.21 2.72
C GLU A 302 2.75 14.70 2.67
N MET A 303 2.07 15.41 1.77
CA MET A 303 2.33 16.81 1.52
C MET A 303 1.07 17.60 1.18
N ILE A 304 1.13 18.89 1.45
CA ILE A 304 0.02 19.81 1.26
C ILE A 304 0.50 21.18 0.80
N ARG A 305 -0.32 21.84 -0.01
CA ARG A 305 -0.10 23.24 -0.37
C ARG A 305 -1.41 24.01 -0.33
N PRO A 306 -1.47 25.23 0.28
CA PRO A 306 -2.62 26.11 0.16
C PRO A 306 -2.90 26.45 -1.31
N VAL A 307 -4.18 26.50 -1.68
CA VAL A 307 -4.61 26.88 -3.05
C VAL A 307 -4.22 28.33 -3.36
N GLY A 308 -4.30 29.22 -2.35
CA GLY A 308 -4.02 30.63 -2.57
C GLY A 308 -5.01 31.28 -3.54
N LYS A 309 -4.50 32.10 -4.47
CA LYS A 309 -5.30 32.81 -5.47
C LYS A 309 -5.52 31.99 -6.75
N ASP A 310 -4.65 31.02 -7.02
CA ASP A 310 -4.66 30.20 -8.23
C ASP A 310 -4.51 28.71 -7.92
N ARG A 311 -5.61 27.98 -8.08
CA ARG A 311 -5.65 26.53 -7.87
C ARG A 311 -4.84 25.77 -8.91
N VAL A 312 -4.77 26.27 -10.14
CA VAL A 312 -4.01 25.61 -11.22
C VAL A 312 -2.52 25.69 -10.94
N GLU A 313 -2.04 26.85 -10.53
CA GLU A 313 -0.63 27.05 -10.12
C GLU A 313 -0.29 26.17 -8.90
N ALA A 314 -1.14 26.16 -7.88
CA ALA A 314 -0.92 25.34 -6.70
C ALA A 314 -0.85 23.83 -7.04
N LYS A 315 -1.75 23.34 -7.92
CA LYS A 315 -1.76 21.96 -8.40
C LYS A 315 -0.50 21.63 -9.20
N ALA A 316 -0.09 22.50 -10.10
CA ALA A 316 1.12 22.32 -10.89
C ALA A 316 2.38 22.23 -10.01
N ALA A 317 2.49 23.10 -9.00
CA ALA A 317 3.62 23.07 -8.08
C ALA A 317 3.69 21.78 -7.25
N VAL A 318 2.55 21.25 -6.75
CA VAL A 318 2.52 19.97 -6.05
C VAL A 318 2.90 18.84 -7.01
N ALA A 319 2.38 18.81 -8.24
CA ALA A 319 2.71 17.80 -9.24
C ALA A 319 4.21 17.79 -9.57
N THR A 320 4.81 18.99 -9.76
CA THR A 320 6.26 19.11 -10.01
C THR A 320 7.08 18.63 -8.82
N ALA A 321 6.68 18.99 -7.59
CA ALA A 321 7.35 18.52 -6.38
C ALA A 321 7.28 16.99 -6.25
N VAL A 322 6.12 16.38 -6.51
CA VAL A 322 5.94 14.91 -6.53
C VAL A 322 6.88 14.26 -7.53
N ASP A 323 6.95 14.78 -8.76
CA ASP A 323 7.83 14.27 -9.80
C ASP A 323 9.32 14.33 -9.40
N GLU A 324 9.78 15.45 -8.84
CA GLU A 324 11.16 15.61 -8.39
C GLU A 324 11.49 14.64 -7.22
N VAL A 325 10.59 14.54 -6.25
CA VAL A 325 10.75 13.63 -5.11
C VAL A 325 10.82 12.17 -5.55
N ILE A 326 9.99 11.77 -6.52
CA ILE A 326 10.01 10.41 -7.07
C ILE A 326 11.30 10.16 -7.87
N ARG A 327 11.69 11.10 -8.74
CA ARG A 327 12.95 10.98 -9.50
C ARG A 327 14.15 10.84 -8.58
N TRP A 328 14.17 11.58 -7.46
CA TRP A 328 15.21 11.44 -6.46
C TRP A 328 15.23 10.04 -5.82
N ALA A 329 14.07 9.45 -5.55
CA ALA A 329 14.00 8.06 -5.10
C ALA A 329 14.61 7.09 -6.12
N GLN A 330 14.29 7.25 -7.40
CA GLN A 330 14.83 6.44 -8.49
C GLN A 330 16.36 6.63 -8.64
N ASP A 331 16.89 7.87 -8.46
CA ASP A 331 18.34 8.16 -8.48
C ASP A 331 19.09 7.44 -7.35
N LEU A 332 18.43 7.21 -6.24
CA LEU A 332 18.96 6.46 -5.10
C LEU A 332 18.81 4.93 -5.24
N GLY A 333 18.29 4.45 -6.37
CA GLY A 333 18.04 3.03 -6.64
C GLY A 333 16.76 2.51 -6.00
N GLY A 334 15.83 3.39 -5.70
CA GLY A 334 14.50 3.05 -5.19
C GLY A 334 13.46 2.86 -6.30
N THR A 335 12.22 2.52 -5.90
CA THR A 335 11.06 2.40 -6.78
C THR A 335 10.08 3.56 -6.53
N MET A 336 9.29 3.92 -7.54
CA MET A 336 8.43 5.09 -7.48
C MET A 336 7.09 4.88 -6.77
N GLU A 337 6.66 3.63 -6.55
CA GLU A 337 5.38 3.34 -5.92
C GLU A 337 5.34 1.88 -5.40
N TYR A 338 4.79 1.66 -4.19
CA TYR A 338 4.66 0.32 -3.61
C TYR A 338 3.25 0.02 -3.04
N VAL A 339 2.30 0.98 -3.08
CA VAL A 339 0.98 0.84 -2.43
C VAL A 339 -0.18 0.89 -3.42
N HIS A 340 -0.26 1.96 -4.22
CA HIS A 340 -1.48 2.31 -4.95
C HIS A 340 -1.44 1.98 -6.44
N GLY A 341 -0.27 1.59 -6.96
CA GLY A 341 -0.02 1.45 -8.37
C GLY A 341 0.26 2.79 -9.06
N VAL A 342 0.73 2.70 -10.28
CA VAL A 342 1.21 3.82 -11.09
C VAL A 342 0.06 4.63 -11.70
N GLY A 343 -0.98 3.94 -12.15
CA GLY A 343 -2.11 4.53 -12.83
C GLY A 343 -1.70 5.26 -14.11
N VAL A 344 -2.44 6.33 -14.40
CA VAL A 344 -2.08 7.32 -15.43
C VAL A 344 -1.26 8.47 -14.85
N LYS A 345 -1.33 8.67 -13.52
CA LYS A 345 -0.68 9.79 -12.83
C LYS A 345 0.83 9.74 -12.94
N LEU A 346 1.43 8.57 -12.75
CA LEU A 346 2.87 8.37 -12.75
C LEU A 346 3.38 7.66 -14.02
N ALA A 347 2.50 7.43 -14.99
CA ALA A 347 2.80 6.71 -16.23
C ALA A 347 3.98 7.31 -17.01
N HIS A 348 4.17 8.63 -16.96
CA HIS A 348 5.27 9.34 -17.61
C HIS A 348 6.64 9.06 -16.99
N LEU A 349 6.70 8.48 -15.79
CA LEU A 349 7.95 8.10 -15.13
C LEU A 349 8.34 6.63 -15.37
N MET A 350 7.49 5.85 -16.05
CA MET A 350 7.70 4.42 -16.24
C MET A 350 8.94 4.08 -17.09
N GLU A 351 9.30 4.93 -18.05
CA GLU A 351 10.51 4.71 -18.84
C GLU A 351 11.77 4.81 -17.97
N ARG A 352 11.80 5.76 -17.04
CA ARG A 352 12.85 5.88 -16.05
C ARG A 352 12.86 4.72 -15.05
N GLU A 353 11.66 4.27 -14.62
CA GLU A 353 11.50 3.16 -13.67
C GLU A 353 11.99 1.82 -14.22
N LEU A 354 11.57 1.48 -15.43
CA LEU A 354 11.78 0.17 -16.00
C LEU A 354 12.89 0.10 -17.05
N GLY A 355 13.30 1.24 -17.63
CA GLY A 355 14.26 1.25 -18.73
C GLY A 355 13.81 0.34 -19.89
N SER A 356 14.69 -0.56 -20.34
CA SER A 356 14.39 -1.54 -21.38
C SER A 356 13.26 -2.53 -20.99
N GLY A 357 12.95 -2.68 -19.71
CA GLY A 357 11.83 -3.50 -19.22
C GLY A 357 10.47 -2.97 -19.66
N LEU A 358 10.33 -1.65 -19.88
CA LEU A 358 9.09 -1.07 -20.38
C LEU A 358 8.77 -1.57 -21.79
N GLU A 359 9.79 -1.70 -22.66
CA GLU A 359 9.60 -2.24 -24.01
C GLU A 359 9.16 -3.72 -23.97
N VAL A 360 9.72 -4.50 -23.06
CA VAL A 360 9.27 -5.90 -22.84
C VAL A 360 7.81 -5.91 -22.41
N THR A 361 7.41 -5.03 -21.47
CA THR A 361 6.04 -4.91 -21.00
C THR A 361 5.08 -4.51 -22.14
N ARG A 362 5.49 -3.58 -23.00
CA ARG A 362 4.72 -3.16 -24.18
C ARG A 362 4.52 -4.32 -25.18
N ARG A 363 5.54 -5.16 -25.40
CA ARG A 363 5.42 -6.36 -26.25
C ARG A 363 4.44 -7.36 -25.67
N VAL A 364 4.48 -7.60 -24.36
CA VAL A 364 3.50 -8.45 -23.66
C VAL A 364 2.09 -7.86 -23.81
N LYS A 365 1.93 -6.56 -23.56
CA LYS A 365 0.66 -5.87 -23.78
C LYS A 365 0.14 -6.06 -25.19
N LYS A 366 0.97 -5.81 -26.20
CA LYS A 366 0.58 -5.94 -27.63
C LYS A 366 0.22 -7.38 -28.01
N ALA A 367 0.89 -8.37 -27.41
CA ALA A 367 0.59 -9.78 -27.66
C ALA A 367 -0.77 -10.20 -27.08
N LEU A 368 -1.12 -9.72 -25.89
CA LEU A 368 -2.37 -10.08 -25.21
C LEU A 368 -3.53 -9.15 -25.58
N ASP A 369 -3.27 -7.88 -25.84
CA ASP A 369 -4.26 -6.85 -26.18
C ASP A 369 -3.82 -6.06 -27.43
N PRO A 370 -3.82 -6.69 -28.61
CA PRO A 370 -3.33 -6.07 -29.84
C PRO A 370 -4.12 -4.81 -30.26
N LYS A 371 -5.37 -4.69 -29.78
CA LYS A 371 -6.24 -3.54 -30.06
C LYS A 371 -6.13 -2.41 -29.01
N GLY A 372 -5.37 -2.64 -27.92
CA GLY A 372 -5.19 -1.65 -26.85
C GLY A 372 -6.48 -1.24 -26.13
N VAL A 373 -7.42 -2.16 -25.93
CA VAL A 373 -8.74 -1.86 -25.36
C VAL A 373 -8.76 -1.84 -23.83
N LEU A 374 -7.82 -2.53 -23.18
CA LEU A 374 -7.76 -2.63 -21.72
C LEU A 374 -6.94 -1.49 -21.11
N ASN A 375 -7.62 -0.63 -20.37
CA ASN A 375 -7.03 0.46 -19.56
C ASN A 375 -5.87 1.22 -20.25
N PRO A 376 -6.10 1.81 -21.44
CA PRO A 376 -5.04 2.48 -22.20
C PRO A 376 -4.44 3.65 -21.41
N GLY A 377 -3.11 3.84 -21.52
CA GLY A 377 -2.36 4.90 -20.86
C GLY A 377 -1.96 4.61 -19.41
N LYS A 378 -2.48 3.57 -18.79
CA LYS A 378 -1.97 3.11 -17.49
C LYS A 378 -0.62 2.43 -17.64
N LEU A 379 0.25 2.60 -16.65
CA LEU A 379 1.60 2.00 -16.63
C LEU A 379 2.48 2.44 -17.82
N GLY A 380 2.13 3.51 -18.55
CA GLY A 380 2.83 3.91 -19.77
C GLY A 380 2.59 2.99 -20.99
N LEU A 381 1.47 2.26 -20.97
CA LEU A 381 1.05 1.26 -21.96
C LEU A 381 -0.12 1.73 -22.82
#